data_04c4d2566ae9319044051613d47fc8da
#
_entry.id   04c4d2566ae9319044051613d47fc8da
#
_cell.length_a   1.000
_cell.length_b   1.000
_cell.length_c   1.000
_cell.angle_alpha   90.00
_cell.angle_beta   90.00
_cell.angle_gamma   90.00
#
_symmetry.space_group_name_H-M   'P 1'
#
loop_
_entity.id
_entity.type
_entity.pdbx_description
1 polymer ?
#
loop_
_entity_poly.entity_id
_entity_poly.type
_entity_poly.pdbx_seq_one_letter_code
_entity_poly.pdbx_strand_id
1 'polypeptide(L)'
;MEEMRRFTNEKKADFWLMGEVIHGDYSRYVKPEMLDSVTNYELHKGLYSGHNDHNYFEIAHTIRGEFDENGGIYKGLRLYSFVDNHDVDRIASKLNVPEHIFTVYTLLFTLPGIPSIYYGSEWGIQGRKEGGNDDPLRPAVDIEEALLHPDNPQLLKWVTLLGRIHSQEPALADGRYQELLLTNRQYAFARILGEEGIVVAVNNDDRPAELCIREPLSGKSWASLIDGREPELQDGSLRVTLAPGESQIYKLK
;
A
#
# COMPACT_ATOMS: atom_id res chain seq x y z
N MET A 1 2.55 -13.28 24.98
CA MET A 1 2.55 -13.58 23.53
C MET A 1 3.03 -15.00 23.26
N GLU A 2 4.17 -15.43 23.76
CA GLU A 2 4.74 -16.76 23.55
C GLU A 2 3.80 -17.92 23.95
N GLU A 3 3.09 -17.79 25.09
CA GLU A 3 2.11 -18.78 25.52
C GLU A 3 0.92 -18.88 24.56
N MET A 4 0.45 -17.74 24.03
CA MET A 4 -0.61 -17.69 23.03
C MET A 4 -0.15 -18.34 21.73
N ARG A 5 1.07 -18.05 21.26
CA ARG A 5 1.67 -18.69 20.06
C ARG A 5 1.74 -20.20 20.24
N ARG A 6 2.25 -20.68 21.37
CA ARG A 6 2.30 -22.13 21.68
C ARG A 6 0.91 -22.76 21.63
N PHE A 7 -0.06 -22.14 22.30
CA PHE A 7 -1.44 -22.65 22.33
C PHE A 7 -2.07 -22.70 20.93
N THR A 8 -1.90 -21.65 20.12
CA THR A 8 -2.45 -21.61 18.77
C THR A 8 -1.80 -22.65 17.86
N ASN A 9 -0.48 -22.85 17.95
CA ASN A 9 0.23 -23.86 17.17
C ASN A 9 -0.20 -25.29 17.51
N GLU A 10 -0.58 -25.57 18.76
CA GLU A 10 -1.16 -26.88 19.16
C GLU A 10 -2.53 -27.12 18.50
N LYS A 11 -3.28 -26.07 18.16
CA LYS A 11 -4.61 -26.18 17.53
C LYS A 11 -4.52 -26.13 15.99
N LYS A 12 -3.65 -25.26 15.48
CA LYS A 12 -3.43 -25.07 14.04
C LYS A 12 -2.03 -24.52 13.82
N ALA A 13 -1.15 -25.28 13.19
CA ALA A 13 0.26 -24.95 13.02
C ALA A 13 0.48 -23.59 12.31
N ASP A 14 -0.37 -23.27 11.34
CA ASP A 14 -0.27 -22.03 10.54
C ASP A 14 -1.27 -20.95 11.00
N PHE A 15 -1.57 -20.90 12.30
CA PHE A 15 -2.48 -19.89 12.81
C PHE A 15 -1.78 -18.52 12.83
N TRP A 16 -2.25 -17.60 11.97
CA TRP A 16 -1.68 -16.27 11.87
C TRP A 16 -2.12 -15.38 13.04
N LEU A 17 -1.15 -14.79 13.73
CA LEU A 17 -1.36 -13.88 14.87
C LEU A 17 -0.90 -12.48 14.51
N MET A 18 -1.83 -11.54 14.51
CA MET A 18 -1.57 -10.12 14.32
C MET A 18 -1.84 -9.36 15.62
N GLY A 19 -0.95 -8.44 15.97
CA GLY A 19 -1.10 -7.55 17.12
C GLY A 19 -1.33 -6.11 16.71
N GLU A 20 -2.11 -5.38 17.48
CA GLU A 20 -2.23 -3.94 17.35
C GLU A 20 -1.16 -3.27 18.22
N VAL A 21 -0.21 -2.59 17.57
CA VAL A 21 0.85 -1.82 18.21
C VAL A 21 0.89 -0.42 17.58
N ILE A 22 0.53 0.59 18.33
CA ILE A 22 0.42 1.97 17.83
C ILE A 22 1.80 2.64 17.81
N HIS A 23 2.62 2.40 18.83
CA HIS A 23 3.90 3.08 19.02
C HIS A 23 5.00 2.13 19.47
N GLY A 24 6.23 2.46 19.14
CA GLY A 24 7.42 1.77 19.60
C GLY A 24 8.04 0.85 18.57
N ASP A 25 8.96 0.02 19.02
CA ASP A 25 9.71 -0.89 18.17
C ASP A 25 8.89 -2.17 17.88
N TYR A 26 8.40 -2.31 16.66
CA TYR A 26 7.58 -3.43 16.19
C TYR A 26 8.35 -4.76 16.21
N SER A 27 9.68 -4.74 16.03
CA SER A 27 10.52 -5.94 16.05
C SER A 27 10.52 -6.68 17.39
N ARG A 28 10.10 -6.00 18.46
CA ARG A 28 9.96 -6.59 19.78
C ARG A 28 8.85 -7.63 19.84
N TYR A 29 7.84 -7.51 18.97
CA TYR A 29 6.62 -8.33 18.98
C TYR A 29 6.57 -9.32 17.81
N VAL A 30 7.18 -8.98 16.66
CA VAL A 30 7.18 -9.83 15.47
C VAL A 30 8.39 -10.76 15.52
N LYS A 31 8.14 -11.98 16.01
CA LYS A 31 9.13 -13.03 16.19
C LYS A 31 8.48 -14.40 16.00
N PRO A 32 9.24 -15.43 15.61
CA PRO A 32 8.69 -16.78 15.42
C PRO A 32 7.91 -17.32 16.63
N GLU A 33 8.33 -16.95 17.82
CA GLU A 33 7.71 -17.36 19.08
C GLU A 33 6.58 -16.44 19.59
N MET A 34 6.26 -15.36 18.85
CA MET A 34 5.25 -14.37 19.29
C MET A 34 4.21 -14.11 18.20
N LEU A 35 4.26 -12.97 17.55
CA LEU A 35 3.31 -12.54 16.53
C LEU A 35 3.94 -12.67 15.13
N ASP A 36 3.10 -12.94 14.13
CA ASP A 36 3.50 -12.95 12.72
C ASP A 36 3.60 -11.52 12.16
N SER A 37 2.78 -10.60 12.68
CA SER A 37 2.72 -9.22 12.23
C SER A 37 2.17 -8.30 13.32
N VAL A 38 2.41 -7.01 13.16
CA VAL A 38 1.76 -5.93 13.90
C VAL A 38 1.34 -4.81 12.96
N THR A 39 0.40 -3.97 13.43
CA THR A 39 -0.11 -2.80 12.69
C THR A 39 0.99 -1.79 12.39
N ASN A 40 1.05 -1.31 11.13
CA ASN A 40 1.98 -0.26 10.69
C ASN A 40 1.31 1.12 10.72
N TYR A 41 1.27 1.75 11.90
CA TYR A 41 0.73 3.09 12.07
C TYR A 41 1.63 4.19 11.48
N GLU A 42 2.92 3.94 11.33
CA GLU A 42 3.85 4.89 10.69
C GLU A 42 3.50 5.04 9.21
N LEU A 43 3.35 3.93 8.49
CA LEU A 43 2.93 3.95 7.09
C LEU A 43 1.50 4.49 6.92
N HIS A 44 0.56 4.12 7.82
CA HIS A 44 -0.79 4.67 7.81
C HIS A 44 -0.75 6.20 7.83
N LYS A 45 0.03 6.79 8.75
CA LYS A 45 0.19 8.25 8.83
C LYS A 45 0.77 8.82 7.54
N GLY A 46 1.88 8.26 7.05
CA GLY A 46 2.54 8.71 5.83
C GLY A 46 1.62 8.69 4.61
N LEU A 47 0.78 7.66 4.47
CA LEU A 47 -0.13 7.51 3.33
C LEU A 47 -1.13 8.66 3.24
N TYR A 48 -1.83 9.02 4.32
CA TYR A 48 -2.81 10.10 4.21
C TYR A 48 -2.18 11.49 4.26
N SER A 49 -1.17 11.74 5.13
CA SER A 49 -0.54 13.05 5.23
C SER A 49 0.28 13.37 3.97
N GLY A 50 1.05 12.42 3.46
CA GLY A 50 1.83 12.60 2.24
C GLY A 50 0.98 12.93 1.02
N HIS A 51 -0.25 12.41 0.94
CA HIS A 51 -1.19 12.81 -0.10
C HIS A 51 -1.78 14.20 0.14
N ASN A 52 -2.24 14.49 1.34
CA ASN A 52 -2.86 15.78 1.69
C ASN A 52 -1.90 16.95 1.58
N ASP A 53 -0.64 16.74 1.95
CA ASP A 53 0.41 17.78 1.93
C ASP A 53 1.17 17.80 0.60
N HIS A 54 0.78 16.94 -0.38
CA HIS A 54 1.52 16.75 -1.62
C HIS A 54 3.01 16.51 -1.36
N ASN A 55 3.34 15.61 -0.44
CA ASN A 55 4.69 15.37 0.04
C ASN A 55 5.02 13.88 0.15
N TYR A 56 5.34 13.26 -0.97
CA TYR A 56 5.70 11.84 -1.00
C TYR A 56 7.02 11.50 -0.27
N PHE A 57 7.80 12.51 0.12
CA PHE A 57 8.97 12.27 0.96
C PHE A 57 8.60 11.67 2.33
N GLU A 58 7.40 11.94 2.85
CA GLU A 58 6.94 11.31 4.10
C GLU A 58 6.80 9.80 3.94
N ILE A 59 6.13 9.35 2.87
CA ILE A 59 5.96 7.92 2.60
C ILE A 59 7.31 7.25 2.34
N ALA A 60 8.12 7.85 1.46
CA ALA A 60 9.43 7.31 1.11
C ALA A 60 10.38 7.26 2.31
N HIS A 61 10.33 8.26 3.20
CA HIS A 61 11.12 8.27 4.44
C HIS A 61 10.72 7.12 5.36
N THR A 62 9.42 6.91 5.57
CA THR A 62 8.91 5.78 6.36
C THR A 62 9.38 4.45 5.77
N ILE A 63 9.16 4.22 4.48
CA ILE A 63 9.53 2.97 3.82
C ILE A 63 11.04 2.73 3.86
N ARG A 64 11.87 3.76 3.64
CA ARG A 64 13.33 3.62 3.77
C ARG A 64 13.74 3.29 5.20
N GLY A 65 13.19 4.01 6.17
CA GLY A 65 13.47 3.74 7.59
C GLY A 65 13.07 2.33 8.03
N GLU A 66 11.98 1.80 7.48
CA GLU A 66 11.45 0.50 7.85
C GLU A 66 12.09 -0.67 7.07
N PHE A 67 12.20 -0.57 5.74
CA PHE A 67 12.41 -1.73 4.87
C PHE A 67 13.62 -1.63 3.93
N ASP A 68 14.41 -0.55 3.98
CA ASP A 68 15.61 -0.44 3.14
C ASP A 68 16.58 -1.59 3.41
N GLU A 69 17.14 -2.16 2.33
CA GLU A 69 18.06 -3.29 2.40
C GLU A 69 19.35 -2.99 3.21
N ASN A 70 19.76 -1.72 3.27
CA ASN A 70 21.01 -1.29 3.89
C ASN A 70 20.86 -0.78 5.33
N GLY A 71 19.64 -0.69 5.87
CA GLY A 71 19.48 -0.17 7.22
C GLY A 71 18.04 -0.05 7.73
N GLY A 72 17.07 -0.60 7.02
CA GLY A 72 15.68 -0.61 7.48
C GLY A 72 15.52 -1.41 8.77
N ILE A 73 14.94 -0.78 9.78
CA ILE A 73 14.79 -1.35 11.13
C ILE A 73 13.87 -2.56 11.18
N TYR A 74 12.97 -2.69 10.21
CA TYR A 74 12.01 -3.80 10.07
C TYR A 74 12.27 -4.65 8.81
N LYS A 75 13.49 -4.59 8.28
CA LYS A 75 13.90 -5.42 7.16
C LYS A 75 13.58 -6.89 7.42
N GLY A 76 12.90 -7.52 6.47
CA GLY A 76 12.47 -8.91 6.58
C GLY A 76 11.20 -9.14 7.39
N LEU A 77 10.63 -8.12 8.03
CA LEU A 77 9.32 -8.21 8.67
C LEU A 77 8.21 -7.89 7.64
N ARG A 78 7.05 -8.49 7.85
CA ARG A 78 5.84 -8.18 7.10
C ARG A 78 4.86 -7.50 8.04
N LEU A 79 4.81 -6.17 8.03
CA LEU A 79 3.90 -5.39 8.86
C LEU A 79 2.51 -5.33 8.23
N TYR A 80 1.48 -5.37 9.07
CA TYR A 80 0.08 -5.22 8.67
C TYR A 80 -0.20 -3.75 8.33
N SER A 81 -0.31 -3.46 7.04
CA SER A 81 -0.49 -2.11 6.50
C SER A 81 -1.96 -1.84 6.20
N PHE A 82 -2.43 -0.66 6.54
CA PHE A 82 -3.82 -0.24 6.40
C PHE A 82 -3.90 1.27 6.12
N VAL A 83 -5.02 1.73 5.59
CA VAL A 83 -5.31 3.15 5.36
C VAL A 83 -6.33 3.69 6.34
N ASP A 84 -7.18 2.83 6.87
CA ASP A 84 -8.12 3.10 7.97
C ASP A 84 -8.45 1.80 8.71
N ASN A 85 -9.06 1.94 9.88
CA ASN A 85 -9.54 0.86 10.71
C ASN A 85 -10.71 1.33 11.59
N HIS A 86 -11.06 0.51 12.60
CA HIS A 86 -12.16 0.78 13.52
C HIS A 86 -11.91 1.94 14.52
N ASP A 87 -10.66 2.41 14.64
CA ASP A 87 -10.24 3.42 15.62
C ASP A 87 -9.69 4.71 15.02
N VAL A 88 -9.58 4.78 13.69
CA VAL A 88 -9.16 6.00 12.99
C VAL A 88 -10.18 6.42 11.94
N ASP A 89 -10.20 7.71 11.61
CA ASP A 89 -11.08 8.23 10.56
C ASP A 89 -10.95 7.44 9.27
N ARG A 90 -12.07 7.21 8.58
CA ARG A 90 -12.09 6.56 7.28
C ARG A 90 -11.24 7.33 6.27
N ILE A 91 -10.50 6.63 5.43
CA ILE A 91 -9.59 7.24 4.45
C ILE A 91 -10.34 8.19 3.51
N ALA A 92 -11.55 7.83 3.07
CA ALA A 92 -12.39 8.68 2.24
C ALA A 92 -12.78 10.02 2.91
N SER A 93 -12.78 10.07 4.25
CA SER A 93 -12.99 11.30 5.02
C SER A 93 -11.70 12.07 5.32
N LYS A 94 -10.55 11.40 5.29
CA LYS A 94 -9.25 12.01 5.62
C LYS A 94 -8.62 12.76 4.47
N LEU A 95 -8.85 12.32 3.24
CA LEU A 95 -8.23 12.91 2.06
C LEU A 95 -8.85 14.26 1.72
N ASN A 96 -7.98 15.27 1.48
CA ASN A 96 -8.38 16.60 1.03
C ASN A 96 -8.85 16.60 -0.44
N VAL A 97 -8.27 15.70 -1.25
CA VAL A 97 -8.63 15.47 -2.65
C VAL A 97 -9.17 14.04 -2.75
N PRO A 98 -10.49 13.86 -2.95
CA PRO A 98 -11.10 12.51 -2.94
C PRO A 98 -10.49 11.54 -3.96
N GLU A 99 -10.04 12.05 -5.10
CA GLU A 99 -9.45 11.24 -6.18
C GLU A 99 -8.12 10.60 -5.77
N HIS A 100 -7.42 11.15 -4.79
CA HIS A 100 -6.19 10.56 -4.26
C HIS A 100 -6.40 9.20 -3.59
N ILE A 101 -7.64 8.80 -3.33
CA ILE A 101 -7.96 7.49 -2.79
C ILE A 101 -7.43 6.35 -3.69
N PHE A 102 -7.38 6.55 -5.01
CA PHE A 102 -6.86 5.56 -5.96
C PHE A 102 -5.34 5.38 -5.82
N THR A 103 -4.59 6.48 -5.70
CA THR A 103 -3.13 6.43 -5.48
C THR A 103 -2.77 5.91 -4.10
N VAL A 104 -3.55 6.26 -3.07
CA VAL A 104 -3.40 5.72 -1.71
C VAL A 104 -3.51 4.20 -1.71
N TYR A 105 -4.54 3.63 -2.34
CA TYR A 105 -4.69 2.18 -2.43
C TYR A 105 -3.63 1.53 -3.31
N THR A 106 -3.20 2.18 -4.39
CA THR A 106 -2.06 1.67 -5.17
C THR A 106 -0.84 1.50 -4.29
N LEU A 107 -0.49 2.51 -3.50
CA LEU A 107 0.65 2.44 -2.59
C LEU A 107 0.43 1.39 -1.49
N LEU A 108 -0.76 1.30 -0.90
CA LEU A 108 -1.06 0.28 0.10
C LEU A 108 -0.80 -1.14 -0.40
N PHE A 109 -1.23 -1.44 -1.64
CA PHE A 109 -1.11 -2.79 -2.20
C PHE A 109 0.27 -3.11 -2.80
N THR A 110 1.14 -2.11 -2.99
CA THR A 110 2.41 -2.31 -3.70
C THR A 110 3.65 -2.02 -2.87
N LEU A 111 3.54 -1.21 -1.82
CA LEU A 111 4.62 -1.01 -0.85
C LEU A 111 4.86 -2.29 -0.02
N PRO A 112 6.05 -2.43 0.62
CA PRO A 112 6.30 -3.56 1.53
C PRO A 112 5.28 -3.63 2.66
N GLY A 113 4.86 -4.84 3.01
CA GLY A 113 3.88 -5.11 4.07
C GLY A 113 2.76 -6.04 3.62
N ILE A 114 1.78 -6.24 4.49
CA ILE A 114 0.56 -7.01 4.22
C ILE A 114 -0.60 -6.02 4.11
N PRO A 115 -1.11 -5.75 2.91
CA PRO A 115 -2.19 -4.80 2.72
C PRO A 115 -3.49 -5.31 3.33
N SER A 116 -4.20 -4.42 4.02
CA SER A 116 -5.49 -4.72 4.63
C SER A 116 -6.52 -3.67 4.27
N ILE A 117 -7.74 -4.12 4.03
CA ILE A 117 -8.91 -3.28 3.78
C ILE A 117 -9.87 -3.43 4.95
N TYR A 118 -10.22 -2.32 5.58
CA TYR A 118 -11.31 -2.30 6.56
C TYR A 118 -12.65 -2.27 5.82
N TYR A 119 -13.64 -3.04 6.30
CA TYR A 119 -14.92 -3.20 5.62
C TYR A 119 -15.57 -1.87 5.25
N GLY A 120 -16.08 -1.76 4.05
CA GLY A 120 -16.72 -0.57 3.50
C GLY A 120 -15.75 0.46 2.91
N SER A 121 -14.46 0.38 3.20
CA SER A 121 -13.47 1.29 2.63
C SER A 121 -13.26 1.05 1.14
N GLU A 122 -13.50 -0.18 0.66
CA GLU A 122 -13.52 -0.54 -0.76
C GLU A 122 -14.66 0.14 -1.55
N TRP A 123 -15.66 0.65 -0.85
CA TRP A 123 -16.77 1.43 -1.43
C TRP A 123 -16.62 2.93 -1.21
N GLY A 124 -15.62 3.36 -0.42
CA GLY A 124 -15.41 4.76 -0.09
C GLY A 124 -16.30 5.27 1.05
N ILE A 125 -16.74 4.38 1.96
CA ILE A 125 -17.51 4.77 3.14
C ILE A 125 -16.78 5.87 3.90
N GLN A 126 -17.49 6.93 4.22
CA GLN A 126 -17.00 8.04 5.02
C GLN A 126 -17.29 7.83 6.51
N GLY A 127 -16.50 8.42 7.36
CA GLY A 127 -16.67 8.43 8.81
C GLY A 127 -15.53 9.19 9.49
N ARG A 128 -15.90 10.04 10.45
CA ARG A 128 -14.94 10.74 11.31
C ARG A 128 -15.30 10.48 12.76
N LYS A 129 -14.27 10.39 13.58
CA LYS A 129 -14.42 10.29 15.03
C LYS A 129 -15.03 11.59 15.57
N GLU A 130 -16.13 11.49 16.28
CA GLU A 130 -16.86 12.64 16.81
C GLU A 130 -16.88 12.62 18.35
N GLY A 131 -16.25 13.63 18.97
CA GLY A 131 -16.25 13.78 20.42
C GLY A 131 -15.77 12.55 21.24
N GLY A 132 -14.92 11.72 20.61
CA GLY A 132 -14.46 10.46 21.20
C GLY A 132 -15.38 9.26 20.93
N ASN A 133 -16.46 9.45 20.17
CA ASN A 133 -17.34 8.37 19.72
C ASN A 133 -16.83 7.77 18.40
N ASP A 134 -16.67 6.45 18.36
CA ASP A 134 -16.19 5.68 17.23
C ASP A 134 -17.33 5.12 16.35
N ASP A 135 -18.60 5.27 16.74
CA ASP A 135 -19.73 4.74 15.98
C ASP A 135 -19.74 5.16 14.50
N PRO A 136 -19.40 6.43 14.14
CA PRO A 136 -19.32 6.83 12.73
C PRO A 136 -18.27 6.06 11.92
N LEU A 137 -17.28 5.45 12.58
CA LEU A 137 -16.25 4.65 11.94
C LEU A 137 -16.72 3.22 11.67
N ARG A 138 -17.78 2.77 12.34
CA ARG A 138 -18.26 1.37 12.40
C ARG A 138 -19.73 1.24 11.97
N PRO A 139 -20.16 1.84 10.83
CA PRO A 139 -21.54 1.77 10.43
C PRO A 139 -21.97 0.32 10.19
N ALA A 140 -23.21 0.00 10.51
CA ALA A 140 -23.84 -1.22 10.01
C ALA A 140 -24.01 -1.09 8.49
N VAL A 141 -23.53 -2.08 7.75
CA VAL A 141 -23.59 -2.09 6.29
C VAL A 141 -24.52 -3.22 5.84
N ASP A 142 -25.53 -2.87 5.06
CA ASP A 142 -26.27 -3.84 4.26
C ASP A 142 -25.45 -4.15 3.00
N ILE A 143 -24.93 -5.35 2.93
CA ILE A 143 -24.05 -5.78 1.85
C ILE A 143 -24.79 -5.82 0.51
N GLU A 144 -26.07 -6.24 0.50
CA GLU A 144 -26.85 -6.32 -0.74
C GLU A 144 -27.12 -4.91 -1.29
N GLU A 145 -27.50 -3.96 -0.45
CA GLU A 145 -27.70 -2.58 -0.83
C GLU A 145 -26.38 -1.92 -1.28
N ALA A 146 -25.29 -2.12 -0.55
CA ALA A 146 -23.98 -1.58 -0.88
C ALA A 146 -23.42 -2.11 -2.21
N LEU A 147 -23.71 -3.36 -2.56
CA LEU A 147 -23.34 -3.94 -3.85
C LEU A 147 -24.18 -3.42 -5.01
N LEU A 148 -25.47 -3.13 -4.75
CA LEU A 148 -26.39 -2.58 -5.77
C LEU A 148 -26.14 -1.08 -6.01
N HIS A 149 -25.77 -0.35 -4.97
CA HIS A 149 -25.57 1.10 -4.98
C HIS A 149 -24.27 1.51 -4.29
N PRO A 150 -23.10 1.07 -4.81
CA PRO A 150 -21.84 1.46 -4.21
C PRO A 150 -21.62 2.96 -4.36
N ASP A 151 -21.23 3.63 -3.28
CA ASP A 151 -20.92 5.08 -3.28
C ASP A 151 -19.83 5.41 -4.30
N ASN A 152 -18.86 4.50 -4.47
CA ASN A 152 -17.81 4.62 -5.47
C ASN A 152 -17.53 3.29 -6.20
N PRO A 153 -18.29 2.98 -7.28
CA PRO A 153 -18.14 1.72 -8.02
C PRO A 153 -16.79 1.61 -8.74
N GLN A 154 -16.14 2.73 -9.02
CA GLN A 154 -14.80 2.72 -9.63
C GLN A 154 -13.74 2.31 -8.61
N LEU A 155 -13.87 2.74 -7.36
CA LEU A 155 -12.98 2.36 -6.27
C LEU A 155 -13.05 0.85 -6.00
N LEU A 156 -14.24 0.27 -5.94
CA LEU A 156 -14.41 -1.16 -5.77
C LEU A 156 -13.69 -1.96 -6.86
N LYS A 157 -13.81 -1.52 -8.12
CA LYS A 157 -13.10 -2.15 -9.25
C LYS A 157 -11.59 -2.00 -9.10
N TRP A 158 -11.13 -0.82 -8.67
CA TRP A 158 -9.71 -0.53 -8.47
C TRP A 158 -9.11 -1.41 -7.36
N VAL A 159 -9.72 -1.43 -6.18
CA VAL A 159 -9.29 -2.27 -5.05
C VAL A 159 -9.29 -3.75 -5.43
N THR A 160 -10.31 -4.22 -6.16
CA THR A 160 -10.38 -5.59 -6.66
C THR A 160 -9.22 -5.89 -7.62
N LEU A 161 -8.90 -4.98 -8.54
CA LEU A 161 -7.77 -5.11 -9.45
C LEU A 161 -6.44 -5.17 -8.68
N LEU A 162 -6.22 -4.24 -7.75
CA LEU A 162 -5.01 -4.20 -6.92
C LEU A 162 -4.84 -5.47 -6.08
N GLY A 163 -5.91 -5.97 -5.47
CA GLY A 163 -5.90 -7.22 -4.72
C GLY A 163 -5.51 -8.42 -5.60
N ARG A 164 -6.02 -8.46 -6.85
CA ARG A 164 -5.64 -9.50 -7.82
C ARG A 164 -4.16 -9.37 -8.21
N ILE A 165 -3.69 -8.16 -8.54
CA ILE A 165 -2.28 -7.92 -8.87
C ILE A 165 -1.40 -8.35 -7.70
N HIS A 166 -1.70 -7.91 -6.46
CA HIS A 166 -0.92 -8.27 -5.28
C HIS A 166 -0.85 -9.79 -5.08
N SER A 167 -1.95 -10.51 -5.26
CA SER A 167 -2.01 -11.96 -5.06
C SER A 167 -1.31 -12.77 -6.16
N GLN A 168 -1.18 -12.22 -7.36
CA GLN A 168 -0.57 -12.89 -8.51
C GLN A 168 0.91 -12.56 -8.71
N GLU A 169 1.41 -11.51 -8.06
CA GLU A 169 2.77 -11.02 -8.24
C GLU A 169 3.62 -11.23 -6.96
N PRO A 170 4.39 -12.34 -6.88
CA PRO A 170 5.20 -12.64 -5.69
C PRO A 170 6.18 -11.53 -5.31
N ALA A 171 6.66 -10.75 -6.30
CA ALA A 171 7.53 -9.61 -6.05
C ALA A 171 6.86 -8.54 -5.16
N LEU A 172 5.54 -8.39 -5.18
CA LEU A 172 4.84 -7.46 -4.29
C LEU A 172 4.76 -7.96 -2.83
N ALA A 173 4.72 -9.28 -2.64
CA ALA A 173 4.74 -9.88 -1.31
C ALA A 173 6.15 -9.93 -0.71
N ASP A 174 7.11 -10.48 -1.46
CA ASP A 174 8.43 -10.89 -0.97
C ASP A 174 9.61 -10.13 -1.60
N GLY A 175 9.37 -9.33 -2.64
CA GLY A 175 10.43 -8.61 -3.34
C GLY A 175 11.04 -7.51 -2.48
N ARG A 176 12.35 -7.29 -2.66
CA ARG A 176 13.02 -6.14 -2.05
C ARG A 176 12.48 -4.83 -2.63
N TYR A 177 12.44 -3.82 -1.80
CA TYR A 177 12.09 -2.45 -2.20
C TYR A 177 13.32 -1.73 -2.75
N GLN A 178 13.11 -0.93 -3.80
CA GLN A 178 14.12 -0.02 -4.34
C GLN A 178 13.45 1.27 -4.82
N GLU A 179 13.82 2.41 -4.23
CA GLU A 179 13.38 3.72 -4.71
C GLU A 179 14.02 4.02 -6.08
N LEU A 180 13.23 4.55 -7.02
CA LEU A 180 13.67 4.86 -8.37
C LEU A 180 13.57 6.36 -8.70
N LEU A 181 12.48 7.01 -8.26
CA LEU A 181 12.23 8.42 -8.45
C LEU A 181 11.41 8.95 -7.28
N LEU A 182 11.80 10.11 -6.77
CA LEU A 182 11.09 10.76 -5.69
C LEU A 182 11.11 12.28 -5.87
N THR A 183 9.93 12.87 -5.89
CA THR A 183 9.67 14.29 -5.79
C THR A 183 8.60 14.54 -4.74
N ASN A 184 8.21 15.77 -4.51
CA ASN A 184 7.08 16.05 -3.62
C ASN A 184 5.78 15.39 -4.13
N ARG A 185 5.58 15.33 -5.45
CA ARG A 185 4.30 14.95 -6.05
C ARG A 185 4.34 13.67 -6.89
N GLN A 186 5.53 13.18 -7.22
CA GLN A 186 5.70 11.94 -7.97
C GLN A 186 6.59 10.98 -7.19
N TYR A 187 6.22 9.72 -7.22
CA TYR A 187 6.97 8.66 -6.58
C TYR A 187 6.99 7.43 -7.46
N ALA A 188 8.18 6.88 -7.67
CA ALA A 188 8.33 5.58 -8.32
C ALA A 188 9.33 4.71 -7.56
N PHE A 189 9.01 3.43 -7.47
CA PHE A 189 9.83 2.43 -6.83
C PHE A 189 9.68 1.07 -7.53
N ALA A 190 10.63 0.18 -7.26
CA ALA A 190 10.55 -1.20 -7.72
C ALA A 190 10.37 -2.17 -6.54
N ARG A 191 9.73 -3.30 -6.83
CA ARG A 191 9.72 -4.51 -6.03
C ARG A 191 10.39 -5.60 -6.86
N ILE A 192 11.46 -6.20 -6.34
CA ILE A 192 12.32 -7.11 -7.10
C ILE A 192 12.48 -8.41 -6.34
N LEU A 193 12.15 -9.53 -7.00
CA LEU A 193 12.30 -10.89 -6.48
C LEU A 193 13.04 -11.74 -7.52
N GLY A 194 14.34 -11.96 -7.30
CA GLY A 194 15.17 -12.63 -8.30
C GLY A 194 15.21 -11.87 -9.61
N GLU A 195 14.72 -12.50 -10.68
CA GLU A 195 14.60 -11.89 -12.02
C GLU A 195 13.23 -11.22 -12.26
N GLU A 196 12.29 -11.36 -11.35
CA GLU A 196 10.97 -10.71 -11.44
C GLU A 196 11.05 -9.27 -10.93
N GLY A 197 10.43 -8.36 -11.64
CA GLY A 197 10.40 -6.94 -11.28
C GLY A 197 9.03 -6.30 -11.51
N ILE A 198 8.61 -5.54 -10.53
CA ILE A 198 7.45 -4.65 -10.63
C ILE A 198 7.94 -3.22 -10.41
N VAL A 199 7.60 -2.31 -11.31
CA VAL A 199 7.80 -0.87 -11.16
C VAL A 199 6.44 -0.21 -10.93
N VAL A 200 6.34 0.53 -9.86
CA VAL A 200 5.15 1.33 -9.51
C VAL A 200 5.49 2.79 -9.68
N ALA A 201 4.61 3.56 -10.32
CA ALA A 201 4.73 5.00 -10.48
C ALA A 201 3.39 5.66 -10.16
N VAL A 202 3.43 6.72 -9.35
CA VAL A 202 2.25 7.48 -8.94
C VAL A 202 2.48 8.97 -9.09
N ASN A 203 1.42 9.70 -9.45
CA ASN A 203 1.40 11.15 -9.58
C ASN A 203 0.33 11.74 -8.65
N ASN A 204 0.73 12.53 -7.67
CA ASN A 204 -0.14 13.24 -6.73
C ASN A 204 -0.27 14.73 -7.10
N ASP A 205 0.01 15.10 -8.35
CA ASP A 205 -0.15 16.46 -8.85
C ASP A 205 -1.54 16.65 -9.47
N ASP A 206 -1.97 17.91 -9.55
CA ASP A 206 -3.13 18.37 -10.32
C ASP A 206 -2.82 18.51 -11.83
N ARG A 207 -1.59 18.19 -12.24
CA ARG A 207 -1.07 18.26 -13.62
C ARG A 207 -0.51 16.93 -14.07
N PRO A 208 -0.53 16.66 -15.39
CA PRO A 208 0.21 15.53 -15.94
C PRO A 208 1.71 15.65 -15.64
N ALA A 209 2.35 14.52 -15.39
CA ALA A 209 3.79 14.46 -15.14
C ALA A 209 4.47 13.47 -16.09
N GLU A 210 5.57 13.91 -16.70
CA GLU A 210 6.47 13.04 -17.46
C GLU A 210 7.58 12.55 -16.53
N LEU A 211 7.66 11.23 -16.35
CA LEU A 211 8.63 10.59 -15.49
C LEU A 211 9.71 9.89 -16.31
N CYS A 212 10.95 10.09 -15.93
CA CYS A 212 12.08 9.33 -16.44
C CYS A 212 12.61 8.44 -15.32
N ILE A 213 12.23 7.18 -15.33
CA ILE A 213 12.47 6.21 -14.25
C ILE A 213 13.60 5.28 -14.69
N ARG A 214 14.72 5.28 -13.97
CA ARG A 214 15.83 4.37 -14.28
C ARG A 214 15.36 2.92 -14.16
N GLU A 215 15.65 2.11 -15.17
CA GLU A 215 15.33 0.68 -15.19
C GLU A 215 16.00 -0.05 -14.01
N PRO A 216 15.25 -0.73 -13.14
CA PRO A 216 15.85 -1.47 -12.03
C PRO A 216 16.47 -2.80 -12.46
N LEU A 217 16.00 -3.36 -13.59
CA LEU A 217 16.47 -4.59 -14.22
C LEU A 217 16.56 -4.34 -15.72
N SER A 218 17.76 -4.29 -16.27
CA SER A 218 18.02 -3.91 -17.66
C SER A 218 17.79 -5.03 -18.66
N GLY A 219 17.49 -4.64 -19.91
CA GLY A 219 17.48 -5.53 -21.07
C GLY A 219 16.20 -6.30 -21.32
N LYS A 220 15.10 -5.92 -20.66
CA LYS A 220 13.77 -6.55 -20.79
C LYS A 220 12.70 -5.52 -21.15
N SER A 221 11.53 -5.97 -21.60
CA SER A 221 10.38 -5.12 -21.85
C SER A 221 9.47 -5.05 -20.61
N TRP A 222 8.73 -3.97 -20.51
CA TRP A 222 7.80 -3.70 -19.41
C TRP A 222 6.39 -3.52 -19.95
N ALA A 223 5.38 -4.01 -19.23
CA ALA A 223 3.97 -3.77 -19.55
C ALA A 223 3.15 -3.49 -18.30
N SER A 224 2.22 -2.55 -18.43
CA SER A 224 1.29 -2.23 -17.35
C SER A 224 0.35 -3.39 -17.03
N LEU A 225 0.22 -3.71 -15.75
CA LEU A 225 -0.75 -4.67 -15.22
C LEU A 225 -2.16 -4.06 -15.10
N ILE A 226 -2.28 -2.73 -15.26
CA ILE A 226 -3.53 -2.00 -15.16
C ILE A 226 -4.26 -1.99 -16.51
N ASP A 227 -3.56 -1.63 -17.58
CA ASP A 227 -4.17 -1.35 -18.88
C ASP A 227 -3.36 -1.89 -20.09
N GLY A 228 -2.26 -2.58 -19.82
CA GLY A 228 -1.40 -3.17 -20.85
C GLY A 228 -0.48 -2.18 -21.57
N ARG A 229 -0.50 -0.88 -21.25
CA ARG A 229 0.42 0.10 -21.83
C ARG A 229 1.88 -0.31 -21.60
N GLU A 230 2.69 -0.11 -22.61
CA GLU A 230 4.15 -0.28 -22.50
C GLU A 230 4.80 1.10 -22.35
N PRO A 231 5.74 1.29 -21.41
CA PRO A 231 6.48 2.52 -21.30
C PRO A 231 7.47 2.61 -22.47
N GLU A 232 7.82 3.82 -22.89
CA GLU A 232 8.92 4.01 -23.82
C GLU A 232 10.25 3.71 -23.12
N LEU A 233 11.07 2.84 -23.71
CA LEU A 233 12.41 2.54 -23.21
C LEU A 233 13.43 3.38 -23.95
N GLN A 234 14.11 4.26 -23.26
CA GLN A 234 15.18 5.09 -23.81
C GLN A 234 16.34 5.20 -22.83
N ASP A 235 17.54 4.89 -23.29
CA ASP A 235 18.80 5.03 -22.54
C ASP A 235 18.79 4.38 -21.13
N GLY A 236 18.17 3.18 -21.03
CA GLY A 236 18.06 2.44 -19.75
C GLY A 236 17.05 3.07 -18.77
N SER A 237 16.09 3.81 -19.29
CA SER A 237 15.02 4.42 -18.49
C SER A 237 13.65 4.18 -19.12
N LEU A 238 12.65 3.98 -18.25
CA LEU A 238 11.25 3.97 -18.63
C LEU A 238 10.73 5.41 -18.63
N ARG A 239 10.23 5.84 -19.79
CA ARG A 239 9.52 7.12 -19.92
C ARG A 239 8.02 6.87 -19.80
N VAL A 240 7.42 7.50 -18.82
CA VAL A 240 6.02 7.30 -18.43
C VAL A 240 5.36 8.65 -18.28
N THR A 241 4.21 8.84 -18.92
CA THR A 241 3.35 10.01 -18.67
C THR A 241 2.18 9.57 -17.81
N LEU A 242 2.00 10.23 -16.67
CA LEU A 242 0.89 10.01 -15.74
C LEU A 242 -0.02 11.24 -15.73
N ALA A 243 -1.33 11.02 -15.85
CA ALA A 243 -2.33 12.05 -15.64
C ALA A 243 -2.39 12.48 -14.14
N PRO A 244 -3.10 13.57 -13.80
CA PRO A 244 -3.36 13.94 -12.41
C PRO A 244 -3.97 12.77 -11.63
N GLY A 245 -3.41 12.45 -10.47
CA GLY A 245 -3.89 11.37 -9.60
C GLY A 245 -3.75 9.95 -10.18
N GLU A 246 -3.00 9.78 -11.28
CA GLU A 246 -2.84 8.47 -11.93
C GLU A 246 -1.73 7.64 -11.27
N SER A 247 -1.95 6.33 -11.31
CA SER A 247 -0.97 5.31 -10.93
C SER A 247 -0.75 4.32 -12.07
N GLN A 248 0.47 3.79 -12.18
CA GLN A 248 0.81 2.69 -13.07
C GLN A 248 1.64 1.63 -12.35
N ILE A 249 1.42 0.38 -12.73
CA ILE A 249 2.12 -0.80 -12.19
C ILE A 249 2.64 -1.59 -13.38
N TYR A 250 3.94 -1.53 -13.63
CA TYR A 250 4.59 -2.21 -14.74
C TYR A 250 5.26 -3.48 -14.28
N LYS A 251 5.00 -4.58 -14.99
CA LYS A 251 5.68 -5.86 -14.81
C LYS A 251 6.74 -6.05 -15.87
N LEU A 252 7.87 -6.58 -15.45
CA LEU A 252 8.94 -7.04 -16.32
C LEU A 252 8.49 -8.31 -17.07
N LYS A 253 8.65 -8.32 -18.41
CA LYS A 253 8.34 -9.46 -19.29
C LYS A 253 9.55 -10.35 -19.52
#